data_f9729885e2f4b5d4133efeca8386a15d
#
_entry.id   f9729885e2f4b5d4133efeca8386a15d
#
_cell.length_a   1.000
_cell.length_b   1.000
_cell.length_c   1.000
_cell.angle_alpha   90.00
_cell.angle_beta   90.00
_cell.angle_gamma   90.00
#
_symmetry.space_group_name_H-M   'P 1'
#
loop_
_entity.id
_entity.type
_entity.pdbx_description
1 polymer ?
#
loop_
_entity_poly.entity_id
_entity_poly.type
_entity_poly.pdbx_seq_one_letter_code
_entity_poly.pdbx_strand_id
1 'polypeptide(L)'
;AVPFTPVTGPRLLLRADAPSAVADCLATASTALAARLGASSVHLTFAPETECERLGEHGFLLRVGHQYHWRNQDYRTFDDFLAALASRKRKAIRKERTATAGHGMVIKTLTGNAIGPQHWDAFHRFYLDTVQRKWAHAYLNREFFRLLGERMADRVVLILAETADGVAVAGALNLLGDDALYGRYWGCLADYRFLHFEVCYYRAIDFAIAHGLSRVEAGAQGQHKIQRGYLPSPTYSAIDLCP
;
A
#
# COMPACT_ATOMS: atom_id res chain seq x y z
N ALA A 1 11.86 8.72 -5.19
CA ALA A 1 10.54 8.72 -5.81
C ALA A 1 9.75 9.96 -5.39
N VAL A 2 9.09 10.58 -6.33
CA VAL A 2 8.18 11.70 -6.07
C VAL A 2 6.86 11.38 -6.77
N PRO A 3 5.77 11.21 -6.01
CA PRO A 3 5.69 11.20 -4.55
C PRO A 3 6.39 9.98 -3.92
N PHE A 4 6.69 10.06 -2.63
CA PHE A 4 7.25 8.94 -1.88
C PHE A 4 6.30 7.72 -1.93
N THR A 5 6.85 6.54 -2.23
CA THR A 5 6.10 5.28 -2.22
C THR A 5 6.84 4.20 -1.44
N PRO A 6 6.16 3.46 -0.56
CA PRO A 6 6.75 2.32 0.13
C PRO A 6 6.76 1.02 -0.71
N VAL A 7 6.24 1.05 -1.92
CA VAL A 7 6.20 -0.11 -2.81
C VAL A 7 7.61 -0.45 -3.28
N THR A 8 7.99 -1.71 -3.17
CA THR A 8 9.29 -2.21 -3.68
C THR A 8 9.31 -2.19 -5.21
N GLY A 9 10.39 -1.66 -5.77
CA GLY A 9 10.60 -1.60 -7.20
C GLY A 9 11.93 -0.93 -7.57
N PRO A 10 12.37 -1.01 -8.83
CA PRO A 10 13.62 -0.40 -9.28
C PRO A 10 13.67 1.09 -8.96
N ARG A 11 14.81 1.54 -8.51
CA ARG A 11 15.11 2.96 -8.23
C ARG A 11 16.10 3.52 -9.26
N LEU A 12 16.97 2.67 -9.79
CA LEU A 12 17.79 2.98 -10.95
C LEU A 12 17.03 2.51 -12.20
N LEU A 13 16.42 3.45 -12.90
CA LEU A 13 15.62 3.13 -14.10
C LEU A 13 16.54 3.05 -15.31
N LEU A 14 16.83 1.83 -15.75
CA LEU A 14 17.70 1.53 -16.87
C LEU A 14 16.88 1.04 -18.06
N ARG A 15 17.37 1.30 -19.27
CA ARG A 15 16.87 0.61 -20.47
C ARG A 15 17.26 -0.88 -20.38
N ALA A 16 16.42 -1.74 -20.96
CA ALA A 16 16.64 -3.18 -20.92
C ALA A 16 17.98 -3.62 -21.57
N ASP A 17 18.47 -2.86 -22.53
CA ASP A 17 19.73 -3.07 -23.25
C ASP A 17 20.92 -2.30 -22.65
N ALA A 18 20.74 -1.60 -21.53
CA ALA A 18 21.80 -0.82 -20.93
C ALA A 18 22.90 -1.73 -20.35
N PRO A 19 24.18 -1.42 -20.57
CA PRO A 19 25.28 -2.11 -19.91
C PRO A 19 25.17 -2.00 -18.39
N SER A 20 25.58 -3.05 -17.68
CA SER A 20 25.53 -3.07 -16.21
C SER A 20 26.28 -1.91 -15.55
N ALA A 21 27.40 -1.46 -16.16
CA ALA A 21 28.17 -0.31 -15.72
C ALA A 21 27.38 1.00 -15.63
N VAL A 22 26.22 1.12 -16.32
CA VAL A 22 25.37 2.32 -16.24
C VAL A 22 24.76 2.45 -14.84
N ALA A 23 24.40 1.34 -14.19
CA ALA A 23 23.91 1.36 -12.80
C ALA A 23 25.00 1.87 -11.84
N ASP A 24 26.27 1.44 -12.05
CA ASP A 24 27.40 1.86 -11.24
C ASP A 24 27.69 3.36 -11.40
N CYS A 25 27.63 3.83 -12.65
CA CYS A 25 27.75 5.27 -12.94
C CYS A 25 26.62 6.07 -12.26
N LEU A 26 25.38 5.58 -12.27
CA LEU A 26 24.25 6.27 -11.61
C LEU A 26 24.42 6.29 -10.08
N ALA A 27 24.89 5.20 -9.47
CA ALA A 27 25.19 5.15 -8.05
C ALA A 27 26.23 6.21 -7.68
N THR A 28 27.39 6.22 -8.35
CA THR A 28 28.46 7.20 -8.13
C THR A 28 28.01 8.63 -8.44
N ALA A 29 27.26 8.84 -9.51
CA ALA A 29 26.74 10.16 -9.88
C ALA A 29 25.74 10.71 -8.86
N SER A 30 24.92 9.84 -8.23
CA SER A 30 23.96 10.26 -7.21
C SER A 30 24.65 10.83 -5.97
N THR A 31 25.72 10.19 -5.52
CA THR A 31 26.58 10.65 -4.40
C THR A 31 27.28 11.96 -4.73
N ALA A 32 27.91 12.03 -5.92
CA ALA A 32 28.58 13.25 -6.37
C ALA A 32 27.60 14.41 -6.53
N LEU A 33 26.38 14.18 -7.02
CA LEU A 33 25.35 15.20 -7.13
C LEU A 33 24.88 15.67 -5.75
N ALA A 34 24.68 14.76 -4.80
CA ALA A 34 24.30 15.09 -3.44
C ALA A 34 25.34 16.00 -2.77
N ALA A 35 26.63 15.67 -2.90
CA ALA A 35 27.72 16.50 -2.38
C ALA A 35 27.71 17.92 -3.01
N ARG A 36 27.53 18.02 -4.33
CA ARG A 36 27.41 19.32 -5.03
C ARG A 36 26.24 20.16 -4.58
N LEU A 37 25.13 19.52 -4.19
CA LEU A 37 23.91 20.21 -3.71
C LEU A 37 23.95 20.49 -2.21
N GLY A 38 25.01 20.10 -1.49
CA GLY A 38 25.09 20.22 -0.04
C GLY A 38 24.07 19.36 0.70
N ALA A 39 23.63 18.25 0.08
CA ALA A 39 22.72 17.31 0.72
C ALA A 39 23.49 16.46 1.75
N SER A 40 22.85 16.11 2.85
CA SER A 40 23.46 15.32 3.94
C SER A 40 23.48 13.82 3.64
N SER A 41 22.69 13.34 2.67
CA SER A 41 22.59 11.91 2.36
C SER A 41 21.84 11.62 1.06
N VAL A 42 22.07 10.43 0.51
CA VAL A 42 21.27 9.85 -0.59
C VAL A 42 20.53 8.63 -0.07
N HIS A 43 19.25 8.53 -0.35
CA HIS A 43 18.41 7.40 0.07
C HIS A 43 17.75 6.76 -1.15
N LEU A 44 18.06 5.51 -1.43
CA LEU A 44 17.34 4.66 -2.38
C LEU A 44 16.49 3.68 -1.57
N THR A 45 15.25 4.07 -1.29
CA THR A 45 14.36 3.33 -0.38
C THR A 45 13.48 2.34 -1.14
N PHE A 46 13.29 1.14 -0.56
CA PHE A 46 12.44 0.07 -1.11
C PHE A 46 12.86 -0.38 -2.51
N ALA A 47 14.16 -0.45 -2.77
CA ALA A 47 14.71 -1.03 -3.99
C ALA A 47 14.68 -2.57 -3.93
N PRO A 48 14.79 -3.28 -5.08
CA PRO A 48 15.05 -4.71 -5.08
C PRO A 48 16.34 -5.07 -4.33
N GLU A 49 16.39 -6.26 -3.73
CA GLU A 49 17.54 -6.74 -2.98
C GLU A 49 18.81 -6.66 -3.79
N THR A 50 18.79 -7.18 -5.03
CA THR A 50 19.93 -7.17 -5.96
C THR A 50 20.43 -5.76 -6.31
N GLU A 51 19.53 -4.78 -6.38
CA GLU A 51 19.92 -3.38 -6.58
C GLU A 51 20.60 -2.81 -5.33
N CYS A 52 20.07 -3.15 -4.14
CA CYS A 52 20.71 -2.74 -2.88
C CYS A 52 22.07 -3.39 -2.66
N GLU A 53 22.24 -4.68 -2.97
CA GLU A 53 23.53 -5.37 -2.91
C GLU A 53 24.57 -4.65 -3.79
N ARG A 54 24.21 -4.35 -5.03
CA ARG A 54 25.06 -3.58 -5.94
C ARG A 54 25.42 -2.20 -5.39
N LEU A 55 24.47 -1.47 -4.82
CA LEU A 55 24.73 -0.18 -4.18
C LEU A 55 25.69 -0.33 -2.99
N GLY A 56 25.62 -1.45 -2.26
CA GLY A 56 26.55 -1.78 -1.19
C GLY A 56 28.00 -1.88 -1.69
N GLU A 57 28.25 -2.41 -2.89
CA GLU A 57 29.57 -2.45 -3.53
C GLU A 57 30.12 -1.03 -3.82
N HIS A 58 29.23 -0.04 -3.92
CA HIS A 58 29.58 1.38 -4.10
C HIS A 58 29.57 2.18 -2.78
N GLY A 59 29.63 1.50 -1.63
CA GLY A 59 29.78 2.13 -0.31
C GLY A 59 28.46 2.54 0.36
N PHE A 60 27.31 2.26 -0.24
CA PHE A 60 26.03 2.53 0.43
C PHE A 60 25.82 1.57 1.61
N LEU A 61 25.31 2.13 2.71
CA LEU A 61 24.87 1.37 3.88
C LEU A 61 23.55 0.67 3.56
N LEU A 62 23.50 -0.64 3.75
CA LEU A 62 22.29 -1.43 3.49
C LEU A 62 21.39 -1.46 4.71
N ARG A 63 20.09 -1.23 4.50
CA ARG A 63 19.07 -1.32 5.52
C ARG A 63 17.99 -2.32 5.12
N VAL A 64 17.77 -3.30 5.98
CA VAL A 64 16.67 -4.27 5.83
C VAL A 64 15.53 -3.89 6.76
N GLY A 65 14.34 -3.81 6.22
CA GLY A 65 13.08 -3.63 6.95
C GLY A 65 12.10 -4.74 6.61
N HIS A 66 10.85 -4.55 6.97
CA HIS A 66 9.79 -5.48 6.55
C HIS A 66 8.47 -4.72 6.34
N GLN A 67 7.67 -5.27 5.45
CA GLN A 67 6.27 -4.94 5.25
C GLN A 67 5.42 -6.19 5.45
N TYR A 68 4.10 -6.03 5.46
CA TYR A 68 3.17 -7.15 5.60
C TYR A 68 2.44 -7.37 4.28
N HIS A 69 2.65 -8.55 3.68
CA HIS A 69 2.00 -8.95 2.44
C HIS A 69 1.13 -10.18 2.68
N TRP A 70 -0.07 -10.16 2.14
CA TRP A 70 -0.85 -11.37 1.93
C TRP A 70 -0.50 -11.93 0.55
N ARG A 71 -0.31 -13.25 0.46
CA ARG A 71 -0.02 -13.95 -0.80
C ARG A 71 -1.14 -14.92 -1.11
N ASN A 72 -1.60 -14.88 -2.36
CA ASN A 72 -2.51 -15.88 -2.86
C ASN A 72 -1.75 -17.21 -3.06
N GLN A 73 -2.30 -18.28 -2.52
CA GLN A 73 -1.82 -19.65 -2.68
C GLN A 73 -2.89 -20.45 -3.44
N ASP A 74 -3.27 -19.95 -4.61
CA ASP A 74 -4.32 -20.50 -5.47
C ASP A 74 -5.71 -20.56 -4.82
N TYR A 75 -5.98 -19.68 -3.86
CA TYR A 75 -7.30 -19.54 -3.26
C TYR A 75 -8.30 -19.06 -4.31
N ARG A 76 -9.43 -19.74 -4.43
CA ARG A 76 -10.55 -19.38 -5.32
C ARG A 76 -11.62 -18.59 -4.60
N THR A 77 -11.69 -18.75 -3.28
CA THR A 77 -12.64 -18.08 -2.41
C THR A 77 -11.95 -17.61 -1.12
N PHE A 78 -12.59 -16.66 -0.43
CA PHE A 78 -12.13 -16.26 0.90
C PHE A 78 -12.19 -17.41 1.92
N ASP A 79 -13.13 -18.35 1.75
CA ASP A 79 -13.23 -19.54 2.61
C ASP A 79 -12.06 -20.51 2.39
N ASP A 80 -11.52 -20.64 1.18
CA ASP A 80 -10.29 -21.41 0.93
C ASP A 80 -9.11 -20.80 1.70
N PHE A 81 -8.96 -19.47 1.63
CA PHE A 81 -7.96 -18.77 2.43
C PHE A 81 -8.17 -19.00 3.93
N LEU A 82 -9.41 -18.91 4.42
CA LEU A 82 -9.71 -19.20 5.83
C LEU A 82 -9.38 -20.65 6.22
N ALA A 83 -9.63 -21.61 5.34
CA ALA A 83 -9.33 -23.02 5.57
C ALA A 83 -7.84 -23.27 5.77
N ALA A 84 -6.98 -22.54 5.08
CA ALA A 84 -5.52 -22.61 5.22
C ALA A 84 -4.99 -22.03 6.54
N LEU A 85 -5.80 -21.26 7.27
CA LEU A 85 -5.40 -20.67 8.54
C LEU A 85 -5.65 -21.63 9.72
N ALA A 86 -4.83 -21.49 10.76
CA ALA A 86 -5.09 -22.13 12.06
C ALA A 86 -6.49 -21.78 12.59
N SER A 87 -7.17 -22.76 13.21
CA SER A 87 -8.55 -22.66 13.69
C SER A 87 -8.84 -21.39 14.51
N ARG A 88 -7.90 -20.99 15.37
CA ARG A 88 -8.03 -19.78 16.21
C ARG A 88 -8.10 -18.52 15.34
N LYS A 89 -7.21 -18.37 14.34
CA LYS A 89 -7.20 -17.22 13.43
C LYS A 89 -8.47 -17.18 12.58
N ARG A 90 -8.87 -18.31 12.01
CA ARG A 90 -10.09 -18.45 11.22
C ARG A 90 -11.34 -18.01 12.01
N LYS A 91 -11.48 -18.48 13.26
CA LYS A 91 -12.60 -18.10 14.12
C LYS A 91 -12.59 -16.60 14.44
N ALA A 92 -11.40 -16.00 14.68
CA ALA A 92 -11.26 -14.58 14.95
C ALA A 92 -11.68 -13.74 13.74
N ILE A 93 -11.23 -14.07 12.53
CA ILE A 93 -11.59 -13.36 11.30
C ILE A 93 -13.11 -13.43 11.04
N ARG A 94 -13.72 -14.62 11.16
CA ARG A 94 -15.18 -14.78 11.03
C ARG A 94 -15.94 -13.91 12.03
N LYS A 95 -15.51 -13.89 13.28
CA LYS A 95 -16.11 -13.05 14.33
C LYS A 95 -15.99 -11.56 14.00
N GLU A 96 -14.85 -11.11 13.49
CA GLU A 96 -14.63 -9.71 13.12
C GLU A 96 -15.54 -9.31 11.93
N ARG A 97 -15.63 -10.13 10.88
CA ARG A 97 -16.51 -9.88 9.73
C ARG A 97 -17.99 -9.86 10.14
N THR A 98 -18.43 -10.82 10.98
CA THR A 98 -19.80 -10.84 11.51
C THR A 98 -20.10 -9.58 12.33
N ALA A 99 -19.17 -9.16 13.19
CA ALA A 99 -19.37 -7.95 14.00
C ALA A 99 -19.44 -6.68 13.13
N THR A 100 -18.64 -6.60 12.06
CA THR A 100 -18.71 -5.47 11.10
C THR A 100 -20.05 -5.47 10.34
N ALA A 101 -20.53 -6.62 9.91
CA ALA A 101 -21.84 -6.73 9.26
C ALA A 101 -22.99 -6.28 10.19
N GLY A 102 -22.85 -6.49 11.52
CA GLY A 102 -23.81 -6.05 12.53
C GLY A 102 -23.95 -4.53 12.67
N HIS A 103 -23.04 -3.73 12.08
CA HIS A 103 -23.20 -2.27 12.04
C HIS A 103 -24.23 -1.78 11.01
N GLY A 104 -24.81 -2.68 10.19
CA GLY A 104 -25.78 -2.31 9.17
C GLY A 104 -25.21 -1.48 8.00
N MET A 105 -23.90 -1.54 7.82
CA MET A 105 -23.22 -0.79 6.75
C MET A 105 -23.16 -1.60 5.45
N VAL A 106 -23.22 -0.87 4.33
CA VAL A 106 -22.93 -1.41 3.00
C VAL A 106 -21.46 -1.11 2.66
N ILE A 107 -20.69 -2.17 2.37
CA ILE A 107 -19.29 -2.01 1.96
C ILE A 107 -19.21 -2.24 0.46
N LYS A 108 -18.84 -1.18 -0.26
CA LYS A 108 -18.69 -1.16 -1.72
C LYS A 108 -17.22 -1.22 -2.10
N THR A 109 -16.90 -2.02 -3.12
CA THR A 109 -15.59 -2.01 -3.79
C THR A 109 -15.78 -1.42 -5.18
N LEU A 110 -15.22 -0.23 -5.40
CA LEU A 110 -15.39 0.57 -6.60
C LEU A 110 -14.10 0.61 -7.41
N THR A 111 -14.21 0.51 -8.72
CA THR A 111 -13.09 0.59 -9.68
C THR A 111 -13.52 1.40 -10.90
N GLY A 112 -12.57 1.96 -11.64
CA GLY A 112 -12.82 2.62 -12.91
C GLY A 112 -13.92 3.70 -12.81
N ASN A 113 -14.83 3.69 -13.75
CA ASN A 113 -15.93 4.66 -13.87
C ASN A 113 -16.98 4.57 -12.75
N ALA A 114 -16.94 3.53 -11.90
CA ALA A 114 -17.80 3.46 -10.71
C ALA A 114 -17.39 4.45 -9.62
N ILE A 115 -16.17 5.00 -9.68
CA ILE A 115 -15.66 5.99 -8.74
C ILE A 115 -16.02 7.39 -9.22
N GLY A 116 -17.15 7.92 -8.78
CA GLY A 116 -17.59 9.28 -9.11
C GLY A 116 -16.97 10.36 -8.21
N PRO A 117 -17.19 11.65 -8.57
CA PRO A 117 -16.68 12.80 -7.81
C PRO A 117 -17.04 12.79 -6.32
N GLN A 118 -18.27 12.36 -5.99
CA GLN A 118 -18.75 12.25 -4.62
C GLN A 118 -17.94 11.28 -3.76
N HIS A 119 -17.43 10.19 -4.37
CA HIS A 119 -16.59 9.21 -3.68
C HIS A 119 -15.21 9.78 -3.37
N TRP A 120 -14.66 10.58 -4.29
CA TRP A 120 -13.39 11.29 -4.08
C TRP A 120 -13.52 12.37 -3.01
N ASP A 121 -14.62 13.11 -2.98
CA ASP A 121 -14.88 14.11 -1.96
C ASP A 121 -15.01 13.48 -0.56
N ALA A 122 -15.69 12.34 -0.47
CA ALA A 122 -15.79 11.59 0.77
C ALA A 122 -14.40 11.08 1.22
N PHE A 123 -13.63 10.49 0.29
CA PHE A 123 -12.32 9.95 0.61
C PHE A 123 -11.31 11.04 0.99
N HIS A 124 -11.34 12.19 0.35
CA HIS A 124 -10.50 13.35 0.73
C HIS A 124 -10.78 13.80 2.17
N ARG A 125 -12.04 13.82 2.60
CA ARG A 125 -12.39 14.10 4.01
C ARG A 125 -11.80 13.06 4.97
N PHE A 126 -11.85 11.76 4.63
CA PHE A 126 -11.25 10.69 5.43
C PHE A 126 -9.72 10.83 5.53
N TYR A 127 -9.09 11.20 4.41
CA TYR A 127 -7.65 11.47 4.38
C TYR A 127 -7.28 12.62 5.30
N LEU A 128 -7.97 13.75 5.21
CA LEU A 128 -7.71 14.93 6.06
C LEU A 128 -7.90 14.62 7.54
N ASP A 129 -9.00 13.96 7.92
CA ASP A 129 -9.26 13.56 9.30
C ASP A 129 -8.14 12.66 9.86
N THR A 130 -7.69 11.67 9.07
CA THR A 130 -6.59 10.79 9.46
C THR A 130 -5.27 11.55 9.64
N VAL A 131 -4.98 12.52 8.78
CA VAL A 131 -3.78 13.35 8.87
C VAL A 131 -3.83 14.23 10.13
N GLN A 132 -4.98 14.86 10.41
CA GLN A 132 -5.17 15.68 11.61
C GLN A 132 -4.99 14.88 12.90
N ARG A 133 -5.59 13.70 12.99
CA ARG A 133 -5.42 12.80 14.17
C ARG A 133 -3.97 12.40 14.40
N LYS A 134 -3.14 12.37 13.38
CA LYS A 134 -1.70 12.02 13.46
C LYS A 134 -0.79 13.24 13.64
N TRP A 135 -1.33 14.44 13.84
CA TRP A 135 -0.57 15.70 13.95
C TRP A 135 0.38 15.90 12.77
N ALA A 136 0.00 15.42 11.57
CA ALA A 136 0.80 15.54 10.36
C ALA A 136 0.25 16.62 9.43
N HIS A 137 1.01 16.98 8.40
CA HIS A 137 0.56 17.90 7.36
C HIS A 137 0.02 17.14 6.16
N ALA A 138 -1.16 17.55 5.67
CA ALA A 138 -1.74 17.02 4.46
C ALA A 138 -0.92 17.49 3.24
N TYR A 139 -0.30 16.55 2.51
CA TYR A 139 0.47 16.85 1.29
C TYR A 139 -0.28 16.50 0.01
N LEU A 140 -1.41 15.79 0.11
CA LEU A 140 -2.31 15.54 -1.00
C LEU A 140 -3.52 16.47 -0.90
N ASN A 141 -3.82 17.14 -1.97
CA ASN A 141 -4.96 18.04 -2.08
C ASN A 141 -6.12 17.36 -2.84
N ARG A 142 -7.27 18.03 -2.91
CA ARG A 142 -8.44 17.52 -3.62
C ARG A 142 -8.17 17.28 -5.10
N GLU A 143 -7.34 18.11 -5.71
CA GLU A 143 -6.92 18.02 -7.12
C GLU A 143 -6.17 16.71 -7.42
N PHE A 144 -5.32 16.25 -6.48
CA PHE A 144 -4.64 14.96 -6.62
C PHE A 144 -5.64 13.82 -6.77
N PHE A 145 -6.69 13.77 -5.94
CA PHE A 145 -7.71 12.71 -6.00
C PHE A 145 -8.54 12.80 -7.28
N ARG A 146 -8.87 14.01 -7.74
CA ARG A 146 -9.54 14.22 -9.02
C ARG A 146 -8.69 13.68 -10.18
N LEU A 147 -7.42 14.07 -10.26
CA LEU A 147 -6.49 13.62 -11.30
C LEU A 147 -6.24 12.11 -11.23
N LEU A 148 -6.20 11.52 -10.05
CA LEU A 148 -6.08 10.07 -9.87
C LEU A 148 -7.27 9.36 -10.53
N GLY A 149 -8.50 9.84 -10.30
CA GLY A 149 -9.71 9.31 -10.92
C GLY A 149 -9.74 9.49 -12.44
N GLU A 150 -9.25 10.61 -12.95
CA GLU A 150 -9.26 10.89 -14.40
C GLU A 150 -8.17 10.15 -15.19
N ARG A 151 -6.97 10.03 -14.59
CA ARG A 151 -5.79 9.54 -15.33
C ARG A 151 -5.43 8.09 -15.00
N MET A 152 -5.92 7.56 -13.91
CA MET A 152 -5.58 6.24 -13.40
C MET A 152 -6.81 5.44 -12.95
N ALA A 153 -8.01 5.75 -13.45
CA ALA A 153 -9.26 5.12 -13.03
C ALA A 153 -9.16 3.59 -12.99
N ASP A 154 -8.56 2.98 -14.03
CA ASP A 154 -8.41 1.53 -14.17
C ASP A 154 -7.38 0.92 -13.19
N ARG A 155 -6.60 1.76 -12.52
CA ARG A 155 -5.56 1.36 -11.56
C ARG A 155 -5.93 1.70 -10.12
N VAL A 156 -7.17 2.10 -9.87
CA VAL A 156 -7.66 2.44 -8.53
C VAL A 156 -8.72 1.45 -8.07
N VAL A 157 -8.59 1.01 -6.84
CA VAL A 157 -9.60 0.23 -6.12
C VAL A 157 -9.95 0.99 -4.83
N LEU A 158 -11.14 1.57 -4.80
CA LEU A 158 -11.66 2.32 -3.66
C LEU A 158 -12.68 1.47 -2.91
N ILE A 159 -12.38 1.12 -1.66
CA ILE A 159 -13.31 0.38 -0.80
C ILE A 159 -13.93 1.37 0.16
N LEU A 160 -15.24 1.53 0.10
CA LEU A 160 -16.01 2.47 0.92
C LEU A 160 -17.00 1.72 1.82
N ALA A 161 -17.13 2.19 3.04
CA ALA A 161 -18.21 1.80 3.96
C ALA A 161 -19.23 2.94 4.05
N GLU A 162 -20.49 2.62 3.78
CA GLU A 162 -21.61 3.55 3.83
C GLU A 162 -22.63 3.08 4.85
N THR A 163 -23.27 4.02 5.52
CA THR A 163 -24.44 3.77 6.39
C THR A 163 -25.64 3.35 5.55
N ALA A 164 -26.71 2.87 6.17
CA ALA A 164 -27.94 2.44 5.47
C ALA A 164 -28.59 3.55 4.65
N ASP A 165 -28.42 4.81 5.05
CA ASP A 165 -28.88 6.00 4.34
C ASP A 165 -27.88 6.52 3.28
N GLY A 166 -26.85 5.74 2.97
CA GLY A 166 -25.93 6.01 1.86
C GLY A 166 -24.81 7.02 2.17
N VAL A 167 -24.58 7.35 3.44
CA VAL A 167 -23.51 8.28 3.84
C VAL A 167 -22.21 7.50 3.98
N ALA A 168 -21.20 7.87 3.21
CA ALA A 168 -19.84 7.29 3.32
C ALA A 168 -19.17 7.73 4.63
N VAL A 169 -18.74 6.77 5.45
CA VAL A 169 -18.17 6.98 6.79
C VAL A 169 -16.70 6.53 6.89
N ALA A 170 -16.28 5.65 6.02
CA ALA A 170 -14.88 5.16 6.01
C ALA A 170 -14.48 4.69 4.61
N GLY A 171 -13.17 4.62 4.35
CA GLY A 171 -12.68 4.08 3.10
C GLY A 171 -11.21 3.75 3.09
N ALA A 172 -10.84 2.84 2.17
CA ALA A 172 -9.46 2.50 1.84
C ALA A 172 -9.20 2.73 0.35
N LEU A 173 -8.16 3.48 0.05
CA LEU A 173 -7.62 3.67 -1.29
C LEU A 173 -6.52 2.65 -1.53
N ASN A 174 -6.68 1.88 -2.58
CA ASN A 174 -5.68 0.94 -3.05
C ASN A 174 -5.31 1.25 -4.50
N LEU A 175 -4.10 0.89 -4.90
CA LEU A 175 -3.64 0.95 -6.28
C LEU A 175 -3.51 -0.47 -6.83
N LEU A 176 -3.96 -0.66 -8.07
CA LEU A 176 -3.93 -1.94 -8.76
C LEU A 176 -2.71 -2.00 -9.67
N GLY A 177 -1.81 -2.94 -9.40
CA GLY A 177 -0.73 -3.34 -10.31
C GLY A 177 -1.17 -4.51 -11.21
N ASP A 178 -0.23 -5.06 -11.95
CA ASP A 178 -0.53 -6.16 -12.86
C ASP A 178 -0.80 -7.48 -12.11
N ASP A 179 -0.14 -7.69 -10.96
CA ASP A 179 -0.24 -8.90 -10.16
C ASP A 179 -0.52 -8.66 -8.66
N ALA A 180 -0.67 -7.40 -8.25
CA ALA A 180 -0.78 -7.03 -6.85
C ALA A 180 -1.74 -5.88 -6.59
N LEU A 181 -2.32 -5.87 -5.39
CA LEU A 181 -3.08 -4.75 -4.84
C LEU A 181 -2.25 -4.06 -3.75
N TYR A 182 -2.04 -2.76 -3.89
CA TYR A 182 -1.24 -1.95 -2.99
C TYR A 182 -2.13 -1.06 -2.12
N GLY A 183 -2.28 -1.40 -0.84
CA GLY A 183 -2.97 -0.56 0.14
C GLY A 183 -2.21 0.74 0.38
N ARG A 184 -2.87 1.89 0.20
CA ARG A 184 -2.20 3.19 0.27
C ARG A 184 -2.68 4.06 1.41
N TYR A 185 -3.95 4.37 1.47
CA TYR A 185 -4.54 5.24 2.47
C TYR A 185 -5.80 4.63 3.05
N TRP A 186 -6.02 4.90 4.32
CA TRP A 186 -7.24 4.59 5.06
C TRP A 186 -7.70 5.82 5.82
N GLY A 187 -9.00 5.99 5.95
CA GLY A 187 -9.58 6.97 6.85
C GLY A 187 -11.01 6.62 7.23
N CYS A 188 -11.45 7.19 8.37
CA CYS A 188 -12.74 6.91 8.97
C CYS A 188 -13.16 8.09 9.83
N LEU A 189 -14.41 8.57 9.70
CA LEU A 189 -14.91 9.72 10.45
C LEU A 189 -15.40 9.35 11.86
N ALA A 190 -15.65 8.08 12.13
CA ALA A 190 -16.08 7.57 13.43
C ALA A 190 -15.45 6.21 13.72
N ASP A 191 -15.37 5.84 15.00
CA ASP A 191 -14.81 4.56 15.42
C ASP A 191 -15.88 3.45 15.37
N TYR A 192 -15.69 2.54 14.42
CA TYR A 192 -16.50 1.34 14.26
C TYR A 192 -15.63 0.11 14.47
N ARG A 193 -16.00 -0.70 15.44
CA ARG A 193 -15.25 -1.88 15.82
C ARG A 193 -14.99 -2.80 14.61
N PHE A 194 -13.74 -3.11 14.34
CA PHE A 194 -13.25 -3.97 13.26
C PHE A 194 -13.46 -3.47 11.82
N LEU A 195 -14.11 -2.33 11.61
CA LEU A 195 -14.33 -1.79 10.27
C LEU A 195 -13.03 -1.58 9.50
N HIS A 196 -11.98 -1.09 10.18
CA HIS A 196 -10.65 -0.98 9.57
C HIS A 196 -10.14 -2.31 9.01
N PHE A 197 -10.35 -3.43 9.71
CA PHE A 197 -9.90 -4.73 9.24
C PHE A 197 -10.72 -5.24 8.06
N GLU A 198 -12.02 -5.03 8.10
CA GLU A 198 -12.89 -5.40 6.97
C GLU A 198 -12.50 -4.65 5.71
N VAL A 199 -12.39 -3.32 5.79
CA VAL A 199 -12.18 -2.45 4.62
C VAL A 199 -10.74 -2.55 4.11
N CYS A 200 -9.73 -2.55 4.99
CA CYS A 200 -8.32 -2.52 4.57
C CYS A 200 -7.73 -3.89 4.27
N TYR A 201 -8.25 -4.98 4.88
CA TYR A 201 -7.63 -6.29 4.75
C TYR A 201 -8.55 -7.31 4.11
N TYR A 202 -9.76 -7.53 4.66
CA TYR A 202 -10.60 -8.62 4.16
C TYR A 202 -11.17 -8.33 2.78
N ARG A 203 -11.67 -7.12 2.54
CA ARG A 203 -12.14 -6.73 1.20
C ARG A 203 -11.02 -6.62 0.18
N ALA A 204 -9.82 -6.25 0.60
CA ALA A 204 -8.64 -6.28 -0.27
C ALA A 204 -8.26 -7.71 -0.69
N ILE A 205 -8.35 -8.68 0.24
CA ILE A 205 -8.15 -10.12 -0.04
C ILE A 205 -9.26 -10.65 -0.94
N ASP A 206 -10.54 -10.35 -0.63
CA ASP A 206 -11.69 -10.71 -1.48
C ASP A 206 -11.45 -10.24 -2.92
N PHE A 207 -11.07 -8.97 -3.08
CA PHE A 207 -10.77 -8.39 -4.39
C PHE A 207 -9.61 -9.10 -5.09
N ALA A 208 -8.51 -9.34 -4.38
CA ALA A 208 -7.33 -10.01 -4.95
C ALA A 208 -7.65 -11.43 -5.43
N ILE A 209 -8.41 -12.19 -4.66
CA ILE A 209 -8.85 -13.55 -5.04
C ILE A 209 -9.74 -13.47 -6.29
N ALA A 210 -10.75 -12.60 -6.30
CA ALA A 210 -11.69 -12.46 -7.40
C ALA A 210 -11.02 -12.04 -8.73
N HIS A 211 -9.89 -11.34 -8.66
CA HIS A 211 -9.15 -10.84 -9.84
C HIS A 211 -7.87 -11.63 -10.13
N GLY A 212 -7.64 -12.76 -9.44
CA GLY A 212 -6.47 -13.62 -9.65
C GLY A 212 -5.13 -12.95 -9.32
N LEU A 213 -5.13 -11.94 -8.43
CA LEU A 213 -3.89 -11.27 -8.03
C LEU A 213 -3.05 -12.18 -7.13
N SER A 214 -1.73 -12.08 -7.28
CA SER A 214 -0.78 -12.89 -6.52
C SER A 214 -0.62 -12.42 -5.07
N ARG A 215 -0.86 -11.12 -4.77
CA ARG A 215 -0.64 -10.55 -3.44
C ARG A 215 -1.40 -9.27 -3.15
N VAL A 216 -1.51 -8.98 -1.85
CA VAL A 216 -1.93 -7.67 -1.32
C VAL A 216 -0.83 -7.12 -0.41
N GLU A 217 -0.36 -5.92 -0.66
CA GLU A 217 0.65 -5.24 0.14
C GLU A 217 -0.02 -4.23 1.07
N ALA A 218 0.15 -4.42 2.39
CA ALA A 218 -0.52 -3.61 3.41
C ALA A 218 0.42 -2.67 4.19
N GLY A 219 1.66 -2.47 3.70
CA GLY A 219 2.66 -1.59 4.30
C GLY A 219 3.31 -2.14 5.58
N ALA A 220 4.17 -1.33 6.20
CA ALA A 220 5.11 -1.75 7.24
C ALA A 220 4.53 -1.82 8.66
N GLN A 221 3.49 -1.06 8.99
CA GLN A 221 3.03 -0.93 10.38
C GLN A 221 1.94 -1.94 10.73
N GLY A 222 1.94 -2.41 11.97
CA GLY A 222 0.86 -3.16 12.57
C GLY A 222 1.00 -4.68 12.54
N GLN A 223 1.59 -5.25 13.58
CA GLN A 223 1.71 -6.72 13.78
C GLN A 223 0.35 -7.44 13.81
N HIS A 224 -0.75 -6.71 14.08
CA HIS A 224 -2.10 -7.25 14.01
C HIS A 224 -2.45 -7.84 12.62
N LYS A 225 -1.73 -7.46 11.56
CA LYS A 225 -1.85 -8.01 10.22
C LYS A 225 -1.51 -9.49 10.14
N ILE A 226 -0.56 -9.97 10.99
CA ILE A 226 -0.16 -11.39 11.04
C ILE A 226 -1.34 -12.28 11.44
N GLN A 227 -2.21 -11.79 12.33
CA GLN A 227 -3.40 -12.53 12.75
C GLN A 227 -4.43 -12.66 11.59
N ARG A 228 -4.30 -11.83 10.57
CA ARG A 228 -5.20 -11.75 9.41
C ARG A 228 -4.58 -12.31 8.13
N GLY A 229 -3.49 -13.10 8.30
CA GLY A 229 -2.87 -13.84 7.19
C GLY A 229 -1.84 -13.05 6.37
N TYR A 230 -1.54 -11.81 6.75
CA TYR A 230 -0.44 -11.07 6.15
C TYR A 230 0.87 -11.47 6.82
N LEU A 231 1.87 -11.80 6.03
CA LEU A 231 3.17 -12.25 6.53
C LEU A 231 4.23 -11.15 6.35
N PRO A 232 5.24 -11.11 7.22
CA PRO A 232 6.38 -10.24 7.02
C PRO A 232 7.09 -10.56 5.70
N SER A 233 7.33 -9.54 4.89
CA SER A 233 8.10 -9.61 3.66
C SER A 233 9.27 -8.64 3.76
N PRO A 234 10.53 -9.05 3.51
CA PRO A 234 11.67 -8.16 3.62
C PRO A 234 11.57 -7.01 2.62
N THR A 235 12.10 -5.86 3.01
CA THR A 235 12.27 -4.68 2.17
C THR A 235 13.68 -4.15 2.34
N TYR A 236 14.28 -3.70 1.24
CA TYR A 236 15.66 -3.29 1.19
C TYR A 236 15.77 -1.82 0.84
N SER A 237 16.75 -1.16 1.40
CA SER A 237 17.07 0.23 1.11
C SER A 237 18.57 0.43 1.20
N ALA A 238 19.10 1.36 0.42
CA ALA A 238 20.49 1.74 0.45
C ALA A 238 20.62 3.24 0.77
N ILE A 239 21.57 3.58 1.63
CA ILE A 239 21.75 4.93 2.15
C ILE A 239 23.24 5.28 2.04
N ASP A 240 23.55 6.42 1.43
CA ASP A 240 24.89 7.02 1.47
C ASP A 240 24.82 8.29 2.31
N LEU A 241 25.77 8.43 3.23
CA LEU A 241 25.92 9.60 4.07
C LEU A 241 26.97 10.50 3.44
N CYS A 242 26.57 11.62 2.91
CA CYS A 242 27.50 12.62 2.38
C CYS A 242 28.33 13.18 3.53
N PRO A 243 29.67 13.33 3.38
CA PRO A 243 30.54 13.88 4.40
C PRO A 243 30.29 15.38 4.65
#